data_acc62980ffe1327514bb6137490ffdae
#
_entry.id   acc62980ffe1327514bb6137490ffdae
#
_cell.length_a   1.000
_cell.length_b   1.000
_cell.length_c   1.000
_cell.angle_alpha   90.00
_cell.angle_beta   90.00
_cell.angle_gamma   90.00
#
_symmetry.space_group_name_H-M   'P 1'
#
loop_
_entity.id
_entity.type
_entity.pdbx_description
1 polymer ?
#
loop_
_entity_poly.entity_id
_entity_poly.type
_entity_poly.pdbx_seq_one_letter_code
_entity_poly.pdbx_strand_id
1 'polypeptide(L)'
;MLSLRDVTREHDFEPLRVEGRVPDELAGTLYRNGPGLFSSFGYRYQHWFDGDGLVSAVRFGGGRALGAVRLLETAGLREERRRKKAYFGAYGTAPPGFFNPVRMIRAMRGDTKSPANTNLVSWSGRLLALCEIGKPFELHPEDLRSIGETDLGGVIPRAFSAHPHRVAASGCIHNIGLRFGRPNALDVFVLRPDGTAGSVATIPLDFPTMIHDFALTERALVVLVAPVRLALLPTLLGRRSFSENLRWEPERGTEVMVIPLDAPASPIRFHVDPFWTWHIGNAFDDGGEIVMDMVRYRDFPTTNDWITAMTHGGPFTDSDGLLGRARVDTKKKKLSFEAVRDKTGEFPRVAPSVDARENRVVYWTEHYDASVGRSGPPDTLVRVDMRTGARDEHRCPPGQFPSEAVLAPRSDREDDGWLVSLVYDSSTDESHFAVFDAARLADGPLARAYLGQHVPLSFHGAWVPASR
;
A
#
# COMPACT_ATOMS: atom_id res chain seq x y z
N MET A 1 -0.38 -18.72 8.94
CA MET A 1 -1.57 -17.93 9.31
C MET A 1 -2.73 -18.35 8.43
N LEU A 2 -3.93 -18.55 9.00
CA LEU A 2 -5.09 -19.08 8.25
C LEU A 2 -5.57 -18.13 7.15
N SER A 3 -5.41 -16.82 7.32
CA SER A 3 -5.87 -15.82 6.35
C SER A 3 -5.04 -15.74 5.05
N LEU A 4 -3.79 -16.23 5.02
CA LEU A 4 -2.92 -16.15 3.85
C LEU A 4 -2.96 -17.45 3.03
N ARG A 5 -4.09 -17.69 2.40
CA ARG A 5 -4.37 -18.84 1.51
C ARG A 5 -5.28 -18.39 0.38
N ASP A 6 -5.35 -19.22 -0.65
CA ASP A 6 -6.11 -18.93 -1.87
C ASP A 6 -7.57 -18.61 -1.55
N VAL A 7 -8.09 -17.54 -2.17
CA VAL A 7 -9.53 -17.24 -2.15
C VAL A 7 -10.31 -18.39 -2.78
N THR A 8 -11.47 -18.69 -2.25
CA THR A 8 -12.25 -19.88 -2.66
C THR A 8 -13.34 -19.57 -3.68
N ARG A 9 -13.84 -18.33 -3.71
CA ARG A 9 -14.93 -17.93 -4.58
C ARG A 9 -14.71 -16.52 -5.12
N GLU A 10 -14.90 -16.35 -6.43
CA GLU A 10 -15.07 -15.07 -7.10
C GLU A 10 -16.56 -14.81 -7.33
N HIS A 11 -16.99 -13.56 -7.17
CA HIS A 11 -18.37 -13.16 -7.46
C HIS A 11 -18.47 -11.68 -7.81
N ASP A 12 -19.49 -11.32 -8.58
CA ASP A 12 -19.89 -9.95 -8.85
C ASP A 12 -20.54 -9.32 -7.62
N PHE A 13 -20.95 -8.06 -7.71
CA PHE A 13 -21.67 -7.39 -6.63
C PHE A 13 -22.98 -8.11 -6.31
N GLU A 14 -23.03 -8.75 -5.16
CA GLU A 14 -24.19 -9.43 -4.61
C GLU A 14 -24.56 -8.88 -3.23
N PRO A 15 -25.84 -8.97 -2.81
CA PRO A 15 -26.25 -8.53 -1.46
C PRO A 15 -25.48 -9.24 -0.38
N LEU A 16 -24.92 -8.48 0.58
CA LEU A 16 -24.24 -9.01 1.74
C LEU A 16 -25.19 -9.14 2.93
N ARG A 17 -24.94 -10.15 3.78
CA ARG A 17 -25.51 -10.22 5.11
C ARG A 17 -24.96 -9.06 5.95
N VAL A 18 -25.83 -8.28 6.58
CA VAL A 18 -25.45 -7.14 7.39
C VAL A 18 -25.90 -7.36 8.82
N GLU A 19 -24.99 -7.14 9.78
CA GLU A 19 -25.27 -6.98 11.19
C GLU A 19 -25.11 -5.52 11.59
N GLY A 20 -26.01 -5.01 12.42
CA GLY A 20 -26.08 -3.57 12.72
C GLY A 20 -26.85 -2.79 11.66
N ARG A 21 -26.54 -1.51 11.51
CA ARG A 21 -27.22 -0.63 10.54
C ARG A 21 -26.22 0.13 9.70
N VAL A 22 -26.25 -0.09 8.38
CA VAL A 22 -25.51 0.75 7.44
C VAL A 22 -26.14 2.14 7.44
N PRO A 23 -25.37 3.22 7.66
CA PRO A 23 -25.90 4.59 7.59
C PRO A 23 -26.50 4.87 6.22
N ASP A 24 -27.71 5.46 6.18
CA ASP A 24 -28.43 5.73 4.92
C ASP A 24 -27.67 6.69 4.01
N GLU A 25 -26.89 7.61 4.59
CA GLU A 25 -26.08 8.62 3.89
C GLU A 25 -24.74 8.05 3.40
N LEU A 26 -24.31 6.87 3.86
CA LEU A 26 -23.10 6.22 3.37
C LEU A 26 -23.37 5.67 1.96
N ALA A 27 -22.88 6.39 0.95
CA ALA A 27 -23.08 6.04 -0.47
C ALA A 27 -21.76 6.10 -1.24
N GLY A 28 -21.36 4.97 -1.80
CA GLY A 28 -20.09 4.82 -2.54
C GLY A 28 -19.56 3.40 -2.48
N THR A 29 -18.36 3.22 -2.99
CA THR A 29 -17.70 1.91 -3.02
C THR A 29 -16.31 1.99 -2.41
N LEU A 30 -16.02 1.13 -1.44
CA LEU A 30 -14.65 0.84 -1.02
C LEU A 30 -14.12 -0.32 -1.84
N TYR A 31 -13.02 -0.10 -2.55
CA TYR A 31 -12.25 -1.14 -3.22
C TYR A 31 -11.01 -1.43 -2.38
N ARG A 32 -10.71 -2.71 -2.14
CA ARG A 32 -9.54 -3.18 -1.40
C ARG A 32 -8.71 -4.07 -2.30
N ASN A 33 -7.39 -3.89 -2.29
CA ASN A 33 -6.45 -4.71 -3.04
C ASN A 33 -5.55 -5.52 -2.11
N GLY A 34 -5.25 -6.72 -2.50
CA GLY A 34 -4.36 -7.61 -1.76
C GLY A 34 -4.06 -8.89 -2.54
N PRO A 35 -3.27 -9.80 -1.98
CA PRO A 35 -3.03 -11.10 -2.55
C PRO A 35 -4.27 -11.98 -2.43
N GLY A 36 -4.62 -12.69 -3.50
CA GLY A 36 -5.76 -13.62 -3.55
C GLY A 36 -5.37 -15.07 -3.78
N LEU A 37 -4.24 -15.33 -4.46
CA LEU A 37 -3.68 -16.65 -4.64
C LEU A 37 -2.27 -16.71 -4.07
N PHE A 38 -2.01 -17.70 -3.24
CA PHE A 38 -0.71 -17.91 -2.59
C PHE A 38 0.04 -19.10 -3.14
N SER A 39 -0.42 -19.64 -4.27
CA SER A 39 0.23 -20.72 -4.97
C SER A 39 -0.03 -20.65 -6.48
N SER A 40 0.91 -21.15 -7.27
CA SER A 40 0.78 -21.35 -8.70
C SER A 40 1.14 -22.79 -9.06
N PHE A 41 0.14 -23.58 -9.50
CA PHE A 41 0.34 -24.98 -9.90
C PHE A 41 1.15 -25.83 -8.90
N GLY A 42 0.82 -25.70 -7.60
CA GLY A 42 1.50 -26.43 -6.50
C GLY A 42 2.80 -25.77 -6.02
N TYR A 43 3.26 -24.72 -6.67
CA TYR A 43 4.40 -23.92 -6.20
C TYR A 43 3.91 -22.82 -5.25
N ARG A 44 4.13 -23.01 -3.93
CA ARG A 44 3.67 -22.08 -2.90
C ARG A 44 4.56 -20.85 -2.83
N TYR A 45 3.96 -19.67 -2.75
CA TYR A 45 4.65 -18.40 -2.48
C TYR A 45 5.13 -18.32 -1.03
N GLN A 46 6.29 -17.69 -0.86
CA GLN A 46 7.00 -17.65 0.41
C GLN A 46 6.87 -16.32 1.14
N HIS A 47 6.19 -15.36 0.55
CA HIS A 47 6.04 -14.02 1.11
C HIS A 47 4.63 -13.48 0.89
N TRP A 48 4.13 -12.70 1.84
CA TRP A 48 2.79 -12.11 1.76
C TRP A 48 2.59 -11.26 0.49
N PHE A 49 3.64 -10.56 0.04
CA PHE A 49 3.59 -9.71 -1.16
C PHE A 49 3.53 -10.48 -2.49
N ASP A 50 3.74 -11.77 -2.49
CA ASP A 50 3.91 -12.56 -3.71
C ASP A 50 2.60 -12.97 -4.39
N GLY A 51 1.50 -12.98 -3.63
CA GLY A 51 0.23 -13.51 -4.10
C GLY A 51 -0.34 -12.74 -5.29
N ASP A 52 -0.96 -13.46 -6.22
CA ASP A 52 -1.67 -12.84 -7.34
C ASP A 52 -2.80 -11.94 -6.86
N GLY A 53 -2.97 -10.78 -7.50
CA GLY A 53 -3.85 -9.73 -7.05
C GLY A 53 -5.34 -10.11 -7.00
N LEU A 54 -5.98 -9.64 -5.95
CA LEU A 54 -7.41 -9.78 -5.68
C LEU A 54 -7.98 -8.43 -5.31
N VAL A 55 -9.07 -8.06 -5.94
CA VAL A 55 -9.89 -6.93 -5.49
C VAL A 55 -11.12 -7.46 -4.76
N SER A 56 -11.29 -7.04 -3.52
CA SER A 56 -12.56 -7.15 -2.80
C SER A 56 -13.19 -5.76 -2.69
N ALA A 57 -14.49 -5.66 -2.86
CA ALA A 57 -15.18 -4.38 -2.83
C ALA A 57 -16.49 -4.48 -2.05
N VAL A 58 -16.87 -3.36 -1.42
CA VAL A 58 -18.20 -3.17 -0.85
C VAL A 58 -18.80 -1.88 -1.35
N ARG A 59 -20.00 -1.96 -1.91
CA ARG A 59 -20.80 -0.83 -2.37
C ARG A 59 -21.93 -0.59 -1.39
N PHE A 60 -21.95 0.59 -0.80
CA PHE A 60 -22.98 1.05 0.11
C PHE A 60 -23.95 2.02 -0.57
N GLY A 61 -25.22 1.98 -0.18
CA GLY A 61 -26.25 2.92 -0.63
C GLY A 61 -27.64 2.54 -0.14
N GLY A 62 -28.40 3.51 0.33
CA GLY A 62 -29.77 3.31 0.82
C GLY A 62 -29.86 2.27 1.95
N GLY A 63 -28.92 2.28 2.89
CA GLY A 63 -28.87 1.35 4.02
C GLY A 63 -28.49 -0.09 3.67
N ARG A 64 -28.01 -0.36 2.44
CA ARG A 64 -27.64 -1.69 1.94
C ARG A 64 -26.15 -1.79 1.66
N ALA A 65 -25.64 -3.03 1.62
CA ALA A 65 -24.28 -3.35 1.22
C ALA A 65 -24.29 -4.45 0.13
N LEU A 66 -23.56 -4.22 -0.96
CA LEU A 66 -23.27 -5.21 -1.98
C LEU A 66 -21.77 -5.49 -1.99
N GLY A 67 -21.35 -6.74 -2.03
CA GLY A 67 -19.95 -7.13 -2.05
C GLY A 67 -19.55 -7.82 -3.34
N ALA A 68 -18.29 -7.64 -3.75
CA ALA A 68 -17.69 -8.32 -4.88
C ALA A 68 -16.27 -8.77 -4.55
N VAL A 69 -15.85 -9.90 -5.15
CA VAL A 69 -14.48 -10.45 -5.00
C VAL A 69 -14.02 -10.96 -6.35
N ARG A 70 -12.88 -10.42 -6.86
CA ARG A 70 -12.36 -10.77 -8.19
C ARG A 70 -10.83 -10.85 -8.19
N LEU A 71 -10.30 -11.94 -8.77
CA LEU A 71 -8.89 -12.07 -9.11
C LEU A 71 -8.53 -11.20 -10.31
N LEU A 72 -7.33 -10.67 -10.30
CA LEU A 72 -6.79 -9.88 -11.40
C LEU A 72 -6.13 -10.78 -12.43
N GLU A 73 -6.70 -10.84 -13.64
CA GLU A 73 -6.18 -11.61 -14.75
C GLU A 73 -4.95 -10.92 -15.38
N THR A 74 -3.87 -10.77 -14.59
CA THR A 74 -2.62 -10.16 -15.05
C THR A 74 -1.97 -10.97 -16.16
N ALA A 75 -1.10 -10.33 -16.96
CA ALA A 75 -0.36 -11.02 -18.02
C ALA A 75 0.48 -12.19 -17.47
N GLY A 76 1.06 -12.03 -16.28
CA GLY A 76 1.85 -13.06 -15.61
C GLY A 76 1.00 -14.26 -15.19
N LEU A 77 -0.16 -14.02 -14.56
CA LEU A 77 -1.07 -15.07 -14.15
C LEU A 77 -1.61 -15.85 -15.37
N ARG A 78 -2.03 -15.13 -16.43
CA ARG A 78 -2.48 -15.76 -17.68
C ARG A 78 -1.38 -16.62 -18.33
N GLU A 79 -0.14 -16.16 -18.31
CA GLU A 79 0.98 -16.93 -18.87
C GLU A 79 1.25 -18.22 -18.09
N GLU A 80 1.20 -18.19 -16.74
CA GLU A 80 1.33 -19.37 -15.91
C GLU A 80 0.17 -20.36 -16.12
N ARG A 81 -1.06 -19.86 -16.21
CA ARG A 81 -2.25 -20.69 -16.54
C ARG A 81 -2.14 -21.32 -17.92
N ARG A 82 -1.67 -20.57 -18.94
CA ARG A 82 -1.41 -21.10 -20.28
C ARG A 82 -0.35 -22.20 -20.28
N ARG A 83 0.72 -22.04 -19.46
CA ARG A 83 1.79 -23.04 -19.32
C ARG A 83 1.41 -24.20 -18.42
N LYS A 84 0.36 -24.08 -17.63
CA LYS A 84 -0.05 -25.02 -16.58
C LYS A 84 1.09 -25.32 -15.59
N LYS A 85 1.89 -24.29 -15.25
CA LYS A 85 2.99 -24.38 -14.29
C LYS A 85 3.42 -23.01 -13.80
N ALA A 86 3.96 -22.95 -12.56
CA ALA A 86 4.66 -21.79 -12.06
C ALA A 86 5.87 -21.44 -12.95
N TYR A 87 6.09 -20.17 -13.22
CA TYR A 87 7.13 -19.73 -14.15
C TYR A 87 7.91 -18.52 -13.65
N PHE A 88 7.28 -17.57 -13.00
CA PHE A 88 7.90 -16.35 -12.52
C PHE A 88 8.37 -16.49 -11.08
N GLY A 89 9.38 -15.69 -10.72
CA GLY A 89 9.68 -15.38 -9.34
C GLY A 89 8.85 -14.16 -8.88
N ALA A 90 8.84 -13.92 -7.58
CA ALA A 90 8.14 -12.81 -6.96
C ALA A 90 9.06 -12.11 -5.95
N TYR A 91 8.52 -11.24 -5.10
CA TYR A 91 9.29 -10.48 -4.12
C TYR A 91 10.08 -11.40 -3.17
N GLY A 92 9.41 -12.34 -2.50
CA GLY A 92 10.03 -13.29 -1.55
C GLY A 92 10.15 -14.72 -2.07
N THR A 93 9.67 -15.01 -3.29
CA THR A 93 9.72 -16.35 -3.87
C THR A 93 10.67 -16.39 -5.06
N ALA A 94 11.70 -17.24 -4.98
CA ALA A 94 12.59 -17.47 -6.10
C ALA A 94 11.81 -18.07 -7.29
N PRO A 95 12.21 -17.80 -8.55
CA PRO A 95 11.56 -18.43 -9.68
C PRO A 95 11.79 -19.95 -9.69
N PRO A 96 10.77 -20.76 -10.06
CA PRO A 96 10.88 -22.21 -10.01
C PRO A 96 11.92 -22.77 -10.99
N GLY A 97 12.62 -23.83 -10.58
CA GLY A 97 13.56 -24.58 -11.40
C GLY A 97 14.95 -23.93 -11.50
N PHE A 98 15.81 -24.55 -12.33
CA PHE A 98 17.18 -24.10 -12.54
C PHE A 98 17.27 -22.85 -13.43
N PHE A 99 18.49 -22.30 -13.57
CA PHE A 99 18.81 -21.19 -14.46
C PHE A 99 18.18 -21.36 -15.84
N ASN A 100 17.46 -20.33 -16.28
CA ASN A 100 16.80 -20.30 -17.58
C ASN A 100 17.18 -19.00 -18.32
N PRO A 101 18.04 -19.08 -19.36
CA PRO A 101 18.53 -17.90 -20.09
C PRO A 101 17.39 -17.14 -20.79
N VAL A 102 16.35 -17.82 -21.26
CA VAL A 102 15.18 -17.16 -21.87
C VAL A 102 14.44 -16.32 -20.85
N ARG A 103 14.24 -16.84 -19.64
CA ARG A 103 13.61 -16.09 -18.54
C ARG A 103 14.45 -14.86 -18.14
N MET A 104 15.78 -15.02 -18.09
CA MET A 104 16.69 -13.91 -17.80
C MET A 104 16.58 -12.80 -18.87
N ILE A 105 16.59 -13.16 -20.16
CA ILE A 105 16.45 -12.20 -21.27
C ILE A 105 15.09 -11.50 -21.17
N ARG A 106 14.01 -12.22 -20.86
CA ARG A 106 12.69 -11.63 -20.67
C ARG A 106 12.66 -10.64 -19.49
N ALA A 107 13.24 -11.03 -18.35
CA ALA A 107 13.35 -10.15 -17.17
C ALA A 107 14.16 -8.87 -17.49
N MET A 108 15.26 -8.98 -18.24
CA MET A 108 16.04 -7.83 -18.69
C MET A 108 15.22 -6.88 -19.60
N ARG A 109 14.27 -7.42 -20.35
CA ARG A 109 13.32 -6.64 -21.17
C ARG A 109 12.16 -6.04 -20.36
N GLY A 110 12.09 -6.34 -19.05
CA GLY A 110 11.02 -5.92 -18.17
C GLY A 110 9.78 -6.82 -18.20
N ASP A 111 9.90 -7.99 -18.82
CA ASP A 111 8.83 -8.98 -18.88
C ASP A 111 8.85 -9.83 -17.59
N THR A 112 8.37 -9.21 -16.51
CA THR A 112 8.25 -9.78 -15.17
C THR A 112 6.77 -9.91 -14.80
N LYS A 113 6.46 -10.77 -13.84
CA LYS A 113 5.09 -10.88 -13.33
C LYS A 113 4.84 -9.73 -12.35
N SER A 114 3.96 -8.80 -12.70
CA SER A 114 3.36 -7.89 -11.74
C SER A 114 2.08 -8.53 -11.20
N PRO A 115 1.96 -8.75 -9.89
CA PRO A 115 0.73 -9.29 -9.32
C PRO A 115 -0.39 -8.25 -9.25
N ALA A 116 -0.11 -6.96 -9.40
CA ALA A 116 -1.05 -5.84 -9.28
C ALA A 116 -1.84 -5.85 -7.96
N ASN A 117 -1.24 -6.28 -6.85
CA ASN A 117 -1.90 -6.69 -5.62
C ASN A 117 -1.80 -5.69 -4.47
N THR A 118 -1.20 -4.51 -4.67
CA THR A 118 -0.81 -3.67 -3.52
C THR A 118 -1.85 -2.59 -3.22
N ASN A 119 -2.25 -1.78 -4.19
CA ASN A 119 -3.15 -0.65 -3.96
C ASN A 119 -4.14 -0.47 -5.12
N LEU A 120 -5.10 0.42 -4.92
CA LEU A 120 -6.04 0.89 -5.93
C LEU A 120 -6.08 2.41 -5.94
N VAL A 121 -6.16 2.98 -7.13
CA VAL A 121 -6.44 4.39 -7.31
C VAL A 121 -7.59 4.59 -8.29
N SER A 122 -8.53 5.44 -7.90
CA SER A 122 -9.57 5.92 -8.81
C SER A 122 -9.11 7.26 -9.40
N TRP A 123 -9.07 7.31 -10.73
CA TRP A 123 -8.63 8.49 -11.47
C TRP A 123 -9.44 8.65 -12.75
N SER A 124 -10.14 9.77 -12.87
CA SER A 124 -10.93 10.12 -14.07
C SER A 124 -11.87 9.01 -14.56
N GLY A 125 -12.62 8.39 -13.62
CA GLY A 125 -13.54 7.30 -13.92
C GLY A 125 -12.89 5.93 -14.14
N ARG A 126 -11.57 5.84 -14.11
CA ARG A 126 -10.79 4.60 -14.22
C ARG A 126 -10.46 4.05 -12.84
N LEU A 127 -10.39 2.75 -12.70
CA LEU A 127 -9.90 2.06 -11.50
C LEU A 127 -8.61 1.32 -11.85
N LEU A 128 -7.52 1.69 -11.20
CA LEU A 128 -6.18 1.17 -11.47
C LEU A 128 -5.67 0.40 -10.26
N ALA A 129 -5.36 -0.88 -10.42
CA ALA A 129 -4.66 -1.70 -9.45
C ALA A 129 -3.15 -1.56 -9.66
N LEU A 130 -2.42 -1.39 -8.57
CA LEU A 130 -1.02 -1.00 -8.56
C LEU A 130 -0.14 -2.05 -7.86
N CYS A 131 1.11 -2.13 -8.34
CA CYS A 131 2.21 -2.82 -7.69
C CYS A 131 3.51 -2.17 -8.16
N GLU A 132 4.47 -1.95 -7.28
CA GLU A 132 5.69 -1.14 -7.51
C GLU A 132 6.58 -1.62 -8.67
N ILE A 133 6.48 -2.89 -9.02
CA ILE A 133 7.35 -3.53 -10.04
C ILE A 133 6.76 -3.52 -11.45
N GLY A 134 5.56 -2.96 -11.63
CA GLY A 134 4.84 -3.02 -12.90
C GLY A 134 4.12 -1.74 -13.28
N LYS A 135 3.50 -1.77 -14.43
CA LYS A 135 2.57 -0.74 -14.88
C LYS A 135 1.23 -0.89 -14.16
N PRO A 136 0.42 0.17 -14.08
CA PRO A 136 -0.94 0.06 -13.55
C PRO A 136 -1.76 -0.99 -14.32
N PHE A 137 -2.62 -1.69 -13.60
CA PHE A 137 -3.55 -2.66 -14.18
C PHE A 137 -4.98 -2.12 -14.05
N GLU A 138 -5.65 -1.91 -15.16
CA GLU A 138 -6.96 -1.28 -15.21
C GLU A 138 -8.09 -2.30 -15.06
N LEU A 139 -9.12 -1.90 -14.33
CA LEU A 139 -10.34 -2.64 -14.05
C LEU A 139 -11.58 -1.83 -14.38
N HIS A 140 -12.67 -2.50 -14.71
CA HIS A 140 -13.99 -1.89 -14.71
C HIS A 140 -14.49 -1.66 -13.28
N PRO A 141 -14.81 -0.42 -12.86
CA PRO A 141 -15.24 -0.15 -11.48
C PRO A 141 -16.61 -0.77 -11.15
N GLU A 142 -17.44 -1.06 -12.15
CA GLU A 142 -18.80 -1.57 -11.92
C GLU A 142 -18.86 -3.08 -11.65
N ASP A 143 -17.95 -3.87 -12.23
CA ASP A 143 -17.98 -5.34 -12.15
C ASP A 143 -16.60 -5.96 -11.83
N LEU A 144 -15.58 -5.13 -11.62
CA LEU A 144 -14.19 -5.50 -11.35
C LEU A 144 -13.53 -6.35 -12.45
N ARG A 145 -14.11 -6.41 -13.62
CA ARG A 145 -13.56 -7.16 -14.74
C ARG A 145 -12.22 -6.56 -15.17
N SER A 146 -11.24 -7.43 -15.36
CA SER A 146 -9.91 -7.05 -15.82
C SER A 146 -9.94 -6.47 -17.23
N ILE A 147 -9.40 -5.27 -17.41
CA ILE A 147 -9.15 -4.65 -18.72
C ILE A 147 -7.73 -4.99 -19.18
N GLY A 148 -6.73 -4.70 -18.34
CA GLY A 148 -5.33 -5.03 -18.64
C GLY A 148 -4.35 -4.00 -18.15
N GLU A 149 -3.06 -4.26 -18.41
CA GLU A 149 -2.00 -3.29 -18.11
C GLU A 149 -2.11 -2.05 -18.99
N THR A 150 -1.80 -0.88 -18.43
CA THR A 150 -1.79 0.39 -19.14
C THR A 150 -0.51 1.16 -18.83
N ASP A 151 0.04 1.81 -19.84
CA ASP A 151 1.16 2.76 -19.69
C ASP A 151 0.69 4.21 -19.70
N LEU A 152 -0.62 4.42 -19.58
CA LEU A 152 -1.28 5.72 -19.61
C LEU A 152 -0.88 6.55 -20.84
N GLY A 153 -0.94 5.92 -22.02
CA GLY A 153 -0.60 6.58 -23.30
C GLY A 153 0.91 6.77 -23.52
N GLY A 154 1.71 5.85 -23.02
CA GLY A 154 3.19 5.88 -23.17
C GLY A 154 3.91 6.69 -22.10
N VAL A 155 3.20 7.23 -21.11
CA VAL A 155 3.79 8.05 -20.03
C VAL A 155 4.60 7.20 -19.06
N ILE A 156 4.16 5.95 -18.77
CA ILE A 156 4.83 5.05 -17.83
C ILE A 156 5.71 4.06 -18.59
N PRO A 157 7.04 4.22 -18.59
CA PRO A 157 7.93 3.37 -19.37
C PRO A 157 8.10 1.98 -18.75
N ARG A 158 8.13 1.86 -17.42
CA ARG A 158 8.48 0.61 -16.72
C ARG A 158 7.60 0.33 -15.50
N ALA A 159 7.70 1.13 -14.46
CA ALA A 159 7.11 0.91 -13.16
C ALA A 159 6.36 2.15 -12.68
N PHE A 160 5.36 1.93 -11.85
CA PHE A 160 4.52 2.95 -11.23
C PHE A 160 4.26 2.50 -9.79
N SER A 161 4.69 3.30 -8.80
CA SER A 161 4.57 2.95 -7.38
C SER A 161 3.13 2.61 -6.99
N ALA A 162 2.98 1.80 -5.99
CA ALA A 162 1.69 1.48 -5.41
C ALA A 162 1.14 2.58 -4.48
N HIS A 163 1.91 3.62 -4.21
CA HIS A 163 1.56 4.70 -3.27
C HIS A 163 1.43 6.06 -3.97
N PRO A 164 0.40 6.25 -4.84
CA PRO A 164 0.12 7.57 -5.41
C PRO A 164 -0.46 8.48 -4.33
N HIS A 165 0.04 9.73 -4.27
CA HIS A 165 -0.47 10.76 -3.37
C HIS A 165 -1.18 11.85 -4.15
N ARG A 166 -2.24 12.41 -3.57
CA ARG A 166 -3.06 13.46 -4.18
C ARG A 166 -2.77 14.80 -3.51
N VAL A 167 -2.66 15.85 -4.31
CA VAL A 167 -2.73 17.21 -3.80
C VAL A 167 -4.20 17.60 -3.69
N ALA A 168 -4.75 17.68 -2.50
CA ALA A 168 -6.17 17.97 -2.27
C ALA A 168 -6.62 19.27 -2.96
N ALA A 169 -5.76 20.30 -2.98
CA ALA A 169 -6.04 21.60 -3.60
C ALA A 169 -6.27 21.53 -5.11
N SER A 170 -5.46 20.75 -5.83
CA SER A 170 -5.48 20.70 -7.30
C SER A 170 -6.17 19.44 -7.84
N GLY A 171 -6.36 18.43 -7.01
CA GLY A 171 -6.81 17.11 -7.41
C GLY A 171 -5.78 16.31 -8.21
N CYS A 172 -4.59 16.86 -8.47
CA CYS A 172 -3.51 16.16 -9.14
C CYS A 172 -2.99 15.01 -8.27
N ILE A 173 -2.73 13.85 -8.88
CA ILE A 173 -2.11 12.71 -8.23
C ILE A 173 -0.67 12.64 -8.72
N HIS A 174 0.29 12.64 -7.81
CA HIS A 174 1.68 12.40 -8.13
C HIS A 174 2.07 10.97 -7.81
N ASN A 175 3.02 10.44 -8.56
CA ASN A 175 3.58 9.12 -8.30
C ASN A 175 5.01 9.02 -8.80
N ILE A 176 5.69 7.95 -8.38
CA ILE A 176 7.06 7.65 -8.76
C ILE A 176 7.15 6.27 -9.42
N GLY A 177 8.28 6.01 -10.09
CA GLY A 177 8.58 4.69 -10.63
C GLY A 177 10.08 4.46 -10.63
N LEU A 178 10.50 3.25 -10.24
CA LEU A 178 11.91 2.88 -10.25
C LEU A 178 12.30 2.25 -11.58
N ARG A 179 13.46 2.66 -12.08
CA ARG A 179 14.07 2.11 -13.28
C ARG A 179 15.46 1.63 -12.96
N PHE A 180 15.67 0.33 -13.08
CA PHE A 180 16.98 -0.30 -12.87
C PHE A 180 17.75 -0.40 -14.20
N GLY A 181 19.05 -0.14 -14.16
CA GLY A 181 19.91 -0.19 -15.34
C GLY A 181 21.10 0.75 -15.25
N ARG A 182 21.50 1.30 -16.41
CA ARG A 182 22.53 2.33 -16.48
C ARG A 182 22.01 3.50 -17.32
N PRO A 183 21.59 4.62 -16.67
CA PRO A 183 21.58 4.84 -15.20
C PRO A 183 20.41 4.16 -14.51
N ASN A 184 20.51 3.95 -13.19
CA ASN A 184 19.34 3.76 -12.34
C ASN A 184 18.64 5.11 -12.22
N ALA A 185 17.32 5.11 -12.16
CA ALA A 185 16.59 6.36 -12.09
C ALA A 185 15.26 6.23 -11.33
N LEU A 186 14.83 7.34 -10.77
CA LEU A 186 13.51 7.60 -10.26
C LEU A 186 12.77 8.46 -11.30
N ASP A 187 11.70 7.92 -11.87
CA ASP A 187 10.79 8.67 -12.70
C ASP A 187 9.67 9.26 -11.83
N VAL A 188 9.28 10.50 -12.07
CA VAL A 188 8.20 11.20 -11.36
C VAL A 188 7.08 11.49 -12.35
N PHE A 189 5.85 11.16 -11.94
CA PHE A 189 4.66 11.27 -12.79
C PHE A 189 3.59 12.15 -12.15
N VAL A 190 2.70 12.68 -13.00
CA VAL A 190 1.48 13.37 -12.58
C VAL A 190 0.28 12.86 -13.37
N LEU A 191 -0.82 12.58 -12.65
CA LEU A 191 -2.14 12.30 -13.19
C LEU A 191 -3.04 13.49 -12.87
N ARG A 192 -3.61 14.14 -13.89
CA ARG A 192 -4.43 15.33 -13.70
C ARG A 192 -5.92 14.99 -13.68
N PRO A 193 -6.75 15.85 -13.04
CA PRO A 193 -8.19 15.62 -12.97
C PRO A 193 -8.89 15.55 -14.33
N ASP A 194 -8.30 16.16 -15.36
CA ASP A 194 -8.83 16.14 -16.73
C ASP A 194 -8.59 14.82 -17.48
N GLY A 195 -7.98 13.82 -16.83
CA GLY A 195 -7.70 12.52 -17.41
C GLY A 195 -6.38 12.47 -18.19
N THR A 196 -5.55 13.53 -18.14
CA THR A 196 -4.21 13.52 -18.76
C THR A 196 -3.16 13.04 -17.77
N ALA A 197 -2.21 12.23 -18.25
CA ALA A 197 -1.03 11.81 -17.52
C ALA A 197 0.21 12.50 -18.10
N GLY A 198 1.24 12.70 -17.28
CA GLY A 198 2.50 13.30 -17.72
C GLY A 198 3.71 12.85 -16.91
N SER A 199 4.89 12.86 -17.55
CA SER A 199 6.17 12.75 -16.85
C SER A 199 6.57 14.12 -16.33
N VAL A 200 6.99 14.18 -15.05
CA VAL A 200 7.45 15.41 -14.39
C VAL A 200 8.97 15.50 -14.44
N ALA A 201 9.67 14.43 -14.08
CA ALA A 201 11.12 14.37 -14.05
C ALA A 201 11.63 12.93 -14.11
N THR A 202 12.91 12.80 -14.49
CA THR A 202 13.70 11.58 -14.31
C THR A 202 14.96 11.95 -13.53
N ILE A 203 15.15 11.37 -12.36
CA ILE A 203 16.22 11.71 -11.44
C ILE A 203 17.15 10.51 -11.31
N PRO A 204 18.46 10.67 -11.54
CA PRO A 204 19.42 9.57 -11.38
C PRO A 204 19.55 9.15 -9.93
N LEU A 205 19.66 7.82 -9.71
CA LEU A 205 19.94 7.20 -8.44
C LEU A 205 21.33 6.57 -8.47
N ASP A 206 22.08 6.69 -7.36
CA ASP A 206 23.46 6.23 -7.26
C ASP A 206 23.57 4.70 -7.30
N PHE A 207 22.55 4.00 -6.83
CA PHE A 207 22.50 2.52 -6.80
C PHE A 207 21.07 2.02 -6.99
N PRO A 208 20.90 0.77 -7.44
CA PRO A 208 19.59 0.14 -7.50
C PRO A 208 19.08 -0.11 -6.08
N THR A 209 17.93 0.45 -5.76
CA THR A 209 17.35 0.44 -4.41
C THR A 209 15.87 0.09 -4.46
N MET A 210 15.27 -0.08 -3.29
CA MET A 210 13.82 -0.17 -3.09
C MET A 210 13.34 1.12 -2.44
N ILE A 211 12.34 1.74 -3.04
CA ILE A 211 11.59 2.88 -2.50
C ILE A 211 10.14 2.47 -2.55
N HIS A 212 9.54 2.27 -1.37
CA HIS A 212 8.17 1.77 -1.27
C HIS A 212 7.14 2.88 -1.41
N ASP A 213 7.34 3.96 -0.65
CA ASP A 213 6.47 5.11 -0.56
C ASP A 213 7.27 6.43 -0.62
N PHE A 214 6.59 7.55 -0.78
CA PHE A 214 7.15 8.89 -0.77
C PHE A 214 6.16 9.88 -0.16
N ALA A 215 6.64 11.01 0.33
CA ALA A 215 5.80 12.08 0.83
C ALA A 215 5.50 13.11 -0.27
N LEU A 216 4.31 13.70 -0.21
CA LEU A 216 3.89 14.77 -1.12
C LEU A 216 3.34 15.95 -0.32
N THR A 217 3.85 17.15 -0.60
CA THR A 217 3.23 18.42 -0.19
C THR A 217 2.63 19.14 -1.40
N GLU A 218 1.99 20.29 -1.19
CA GLU A 218 1.54 21.11 -2.33
C GLU A 218 2.69 21.61 -3.23
N ARG A 219 3.96 21.57 -2.74
CA ARG A 219 5.13 22.16 -3.41
C ARG A 219 6.23 21.18 -3.75
N ALA A 220 6.32 20.04 -3.08
CA ALA A 220 7.43 19.12 -3.27
C ALA A 220 7.06 17.66 -3.01
N LEU A 221 7.81 16.76 -3.64
CA LEU A 221 7.90 15.37 -3.19
C LEU A 221 9.11 15.22 -2.25
N VAL A 222 8.98 14.36 -1.25
CA VAL A 222 10.11 13.93 -0.42
C VAL A 222 10.26 12.42 -0.57
N VAL A 223 11.40 12.01 -1.09
CA VAL A 223 11.76 10.60 -1.28
C VAL A 223 12.84 10.22 -0.28
N LEU A 224 12.57 9.19 0.50
CA LEU A 224 13.50 8.64 1.47
C LEU A 224 14.18 7.42 0.85
N VAL A 225 15.42 7.60 0.40
CA VAL A 225 16.21 6.52 -0.20
C VAL A 225 16.98 5.81 0.92
N ALA A 226 16.34 4.80 1.51
CA ALA A 226 16.94 4.00 2.55
C ALA A 226 18.15 3.20 2.01
N PRO A 227 19.15 2.86 2.87
CA PRO A 227 20.34 2.14 2.45
C PRO A 227 20.09 0.64 2.17
N VAL A 228 19.08 0.36 1.33
CA VAL A 228 18.71 -0.97 0.87
C VAL A 228 19.15 -1.13 -0.58
N ARG A 229 20.24 -1.83 -0.82
CA ARG A 229 20.79 -2.03 -2.15
C ARG A 229 20.38 -3.35 -2.76
N LEU A 230 19.85 -3.31 -3.99
CA LEU A 230 19.53 -4.49 -4.76
C LEU A 230 20.76 -5.00 -5.51
N ALA A 231 21.11 -6.27 -5.29
CA ALA A 231 22.15 -6.97 -6.05
C ALA A 231 21.57 -7.44 -7.40
N LEU A 232 21.71 -6.62 -8.46
CA LEU A 232 21.08 -6.86 -9.77
C LEU A 232 21.49 -8.18 -10.41
N LEU A 233 22.80 -8.51 -10.41
CA LEU A 233 23.29 -9.70 -11.11
C LEU A 233 22.72 -11.03 -10.54
N PRO A 234 22.75 -11.28 -9.22
CA PRO A 234 22.09 -12.46 -8.65
C PRO A 234 20.58 -12.49 -8.92
N THR A 235 19.92 -11.34 -8.91
CA THR A 235 18.48 -11.22 -9.21
C THR A 235 18.19 -11.65 -10.66
N LEU A 236 18.97 -11.16 -11.63
CA LEU A 236 18.85 -11.55 -13.04
C LEU A 236 19.15 -13.03 -13.29
N LEU A 237 20.07 -13.62 -12.54
CA LEU A 237 20.36 -15.05 -12.62
C LEU A 237 19.22 -15.92 -12.08
N GLY A 238 18.28 -15.35 -11.34
CA GLY A 238 17.07 -16.04 -10.87
C GLY A 238 17.34 -17.20 -9.90
N ARG A 239 18.44 -17.11 -9.12
CA ARG A 239 18.78 -18.14 -8.12
C ARG A 239 18.16 -17.85 -6.76
N ARG A 240 17.76 -16.61 -6.53
CA ARG A 240 17.16 -16.10 -5.30
C ARG A 240 15.96 -15.21 -5.64
N SER A 241 15.09 -15.02 -4.66
CA SER A 241 14.00 -14.05 -4.76
C SER A 241 14.54 -12.61 -4.82
N PHE A 242 13.64 -11.66 -5.07
CA PHE A 242 14.02 -10.25 -5.07
C PHE A 242 14.46 -9.80 -3.67
N SER A 243 13.70 -10.14 -2.63
CA SER A 243 14.01 -9.74 -1.24
C SER A 243 15.33 -10.33 -0.71
N GLU A 244 15.66 -11.59 -1.06
CA GLU A 244 16.95 -12.20 -0.70
C GLU A 244 18.17 -11.51 -1.33
N ASN A 245 17.96 -10.70 -2.37
CA ASN A 245 19.00 -9.91 -3.03
C ASN A 245 19.07 -8.46 -2.54
N LEU A 246 18.20 -8.06 -1.61
CA LEU A 246 18.25 -6.76 -0.92
C LEU A 246 19.28 -6.83 0.21
N ARG A 247 20.15 -5.83 0.29
CA ARG A 247 21.20 -5.72 1.30
C ARG A 247 21.04 -4.42 2.04
N TRP A 248 20.96 -4.50 3.37
CA TRP A 248 20.99 -3.35 4.24
C TRP A 248 22.44 -2.89 4.46
N GLU A 249 22.78 -1.67 4.06
CA GLU A 249 24.12 -1.06 4.15
C GLU A 249 24.05 0.23 4.98
N PRO A 250 23.86 0.12 6.32
CA PRO A 250 23.55 1.26 7.19
C PRO A 250 24.61 2.37 7.20
N GLU A 251 25.85 2.04 6.88
CA GLU A 251 26.95 3.00 6.76
C GLU A 251 26.72 4.07 5.69
N ARG A 252 25.78 3.87 4.77
CA ARG A 252 25.40 4.86 3.76
C ARG A 252 24.48 5.94 4.30
N GLY A 253 23.77 5.67 5.41
CA GLY A 253 22.67 6.51 5.87
C GLY A 253 21.46 6.46 4.94
N THR A 254 20.36 7.10 5.35
CA THR A 254 19.19 7.33 4.49
C THR A 254 19.35 8.66 3.76
N GLU A 255 19.28 8.65 2.44
CA GLU A 255 19.27 9.89 1.66
C GLU A 255 17.84 10.48 1.66
N VAL A 256 17.75 11.74 2.02
CA VAL A 256 16.54 12.57 1.92
C VAL A 256 16.64 13.37 0.62
N MET A 257 15.73 13.11 -0.30
CA MET A 257 15.65 13.81 -1.59
C MET A 257 14.36 14.62 -1.64
N VAL A 258 14.47 15.95 -1.59
CA VAL A 258 13.33 16.86 -1.74
C VAL A 258 13.31 17.35 -3.19
N ILE A 259 12.23 17.09 -3.90
CA ILE A 259 12.02 17.39 -5.31
C ILE A 259 10.97 18.48 -5.43
N PRO A 260 11.36 19.75 -5.62
CA PRO A 260 10.40 20.83 -5.81
C PRO A 260 9.56 20.60 -7.08
N LEU A 261 8.24 20.78 -7.01
CA LEU A 261 7.35 20.58 -8.15
C LEU A 261 7.51 21.64 -9.24
N ASP A 262 7.98 22.83 -8.89
CA ASP A 262 8.30 23.93 -9.82
C ASP A 262 9.70 23.84 -10.44
N ALA A 263 10.61 23.06 -9.82
CA ALA A 263 11.98 22.85 -10.32
C ALA A 263 12.43 21.39 -10.14
N PRO A 264 11.73 20.40 -10.69
CA PRO A 264 11.93 18.99 -10.36
C PRO A 264 13.29 18.43 -10.84
N ALA A 265 13.97 19.12 -11.74
CA ALA A 265 15.31 18.76 -12.19
C ALA A 265 16.42 19.13 -11.18
N SER A 266 16.10 19.86 -10.12
CA SER A 266 17.05 20.37 -9.12
C SER A 266 16.71 19.90 -7.70
N PRO A 267 16.73 18.58 -7.42
CA PRO A 267 16.39 18.06 -6.10
C PRO A 267 17.43 18.49 -5.06
N ILE A 268 16.95 18.80 -3.85
CA ILE A 268 17.80 19.01 -2.68
C ILE A 268 18.08 17.64 -2.07
N ARG A 269 19.38 17.30 -1.88
CA ARG A 269 19.79 15.98 -1.41
C ARG A 269 20.71 16.11 -0.18
N PHE A 270 20.50 15.22 0.80
CA PHE A 270 21.38 15.09 1.97
C PHE A 270 21.13 13.73 2.65
N HIS A 271 22.06 13.33 3.53
CA HIS A 271 21.96 12.06 4.25
C HIS A 271 21.71 12.30 5.74
N VAL A 272 20.97 11.35 6.34
CA VAL A 272 20.69 11.27 7.76
C VAL A 272 21.00 9.86 8.25
N ASP A 273 20.90 9.63 9.57
CA ASP A 273 21.05 8.28 10.14
C ASP A 273 20.13 7.27 9.45
N PRO A 274 20.57 6.02 9.28
CA PRO A 274 19.82 5.01 8.55
C PRO A 274 18.53 4.64 9.28
N PHE A 275 17.45 4.54 8.53
CA PHE A 275 16.17 4.01 8.96
C PHE A 275 15.36 3.50 7.76
N TRP A 276 14.29 2.76 8.04
CA TRP A 276 13.32 2.32 7.04
C TRP A 276 11.94 2.93 7.28
N THR A 277 11.15 3.05 6.24
CA THR A 277 9.70 3.32 6.29
C THR A 277 9.00 2.53 5.20
N TRP A 278 7.87 1.93 5.55
CA TRP A 278 6.96 1.38 4.56
C TRP A 278 5.99 2.46 4.10
N HIS A 279 5.32 3.16 5.02
CA HIS A 279 4.24 4.06 4.67
C HIS A 279 4.40 5.46 5.27
N ILE A 280 3.98 6.43 4.47
CA ILE A 280 3.87 7.84 4.84
C ILE A 280 2.39 8.22 4.73
N GLY A 281 1.78 8.58 5.87
CA GLY A 281 0.36 8.90 5.93
C GLY A 281 0.00 10.21 5.26
N ASN A 282 0.84 11.25 5.44
CA ASN A 282 0.66 12.58 4.83
C ASN A 282 1.94 13.41 4.93
N ALA A 283 2.01 14.50 4.16
CA ALA A 283 3.02 15.53 4.35
C ALA A 283 2.49 16.92 3.97
N PHE A 284 3.08 17.95 4.57
CA PHE A 284 2.71 19.34 4.32
C PHE A 284 3.85 20.33 4.61
N ASP A 285 3.73 21.54 4.06
CA ASP A 285 4.71 22.61 4.28
C ASP A 285 4.34 23.39 5.56
N ASP A 286 5.31 23.60 6.47
CA ASP A 286 5.14 24.35 7.73
C ASP A 286 6.35 25.25 8.00
N GLY A 287 6.17 26.56 7.90
CA GLY A 287 7.19 27.56 8.29
C GLY A 287 8.53 27.44 7.56
N GLY A 288 8.60 26.80 6.41
CA GLY A 288 9.82 26.58 5.63
C GLY A 288 10.46 25.20 5.88
N GLU A 289 9.86 24.38 6.71
CA GLU A 289 10.13 22.94 6.86
C GLU A 289 9.04 22.13 6.16
N ILE A 290 9.33 20.86 5.86
CA ILE A 290 8.33 19.88 5.45
C ILE A 290 8.06 18.97 6.64
N VAL A 291 6.78 18.80 6.95
CA VAL A 291 6.31 17.89 8.00
C VAL A 291 5.76 16.64 7.34
N MET A 292 6.09 15.47 7.87
CA MET A 292 5.60 14.17 7.37
C MET A 292 5.08 13.33 8.54
N ASP A 293 3.87 12.80 8.43
CA ASP A 293 3.35 11.78 9.33
C ASP A 293 3.66 10.42 8.73
N MET A 294 4.51 9.62 9.39
CA MET A 294 5.05 8.39 8.84
C MET A 294 5.23 7.30 9.89
N VAL A 295 5.33 6.06 9.44
CA VAL A 295 5.76 4.94 10.27
C VAL A 295 7.24 4.71 10.06
N ARG A 296 8.04 4.90 11.12
CA ARG A 296 9.49 4.71 11.09
C ARG A 296 9.88 3.40 11.73
N TYR A 297 10.73 2.66 11.04
CA TYR A 297 11.38 1.44 11.51
C TYR A 297 12.88 1.68 11.73
N ARG A 298 13.48 0.94 12.66
CA ARG A 298 14.92 1.00 12.90
C ARG A 298 15.71 0.58 11.67
N ASP A 299 15.31 -0.52 11.02
CA ASP A 299 15.99 -1.09 9.87
C ASP A 299 15.02 -1.88 8.95
N PHE A 300 15.47 -2.18 7.75
CA PHE A 300 14.72 -2.97 6.78
C PHE A 300 14.69 -4.49 7.13
N PRO A 301 15.80 -5.14 7.54
CA PRO A 301 15.79 -6.59 7.81
C PRO A 301 14.75 -7.00 8.84
N THR A 302 14.68 -6.32 9.98
CA THR A 302 13.75 -6.67 11.07
C THR A 302 12.30 -6.67 10.61
N THR A 303 11.88 -5.62 9.90
CA THR A 303 10.50 -5.53 9.41
C THR A 303 10.22 -6.51 8.26
N ASN A 304 11.19 -6.72 7.35
CA ASN A 304 11.04 -7.69 6.26
C ASN A 304 10.92 -9.13 6.79
N ASP A 305 11.67 -9.48 7.82
CA ASP A 305 11.59 -10.79 8.47
C ASP A 305 10.24 -10.97 9.15
N TRP A 306 9.70 -9.92 9.81
CA TRP A 306 8.37 -9.94 10.41
C TRP A 306 7.29 -10.18 9.34
N ILE A 307 7.34 -9.46 8.20
CA ILE A 307 6.39 -9.63 7.09
C ILE A 307 6.52 -11.05 6.48
N THR A 308 7.73 -11.56 6.34
CA THR A 308 7.97 -12.93 5.86
C THR A 308 7.33 -13.96 6.80
N ALA A 309 7.47 -13.77 8.11
CA ALA A 309 6.87 -14.64 9.12
C ALA A 309 5.34 -14.70 9.04
N MET A 310 4.67 -13.65 8.53
CA MET A 310 3.22 -13.65 8.27
C MET A 310 2.78 -14.83 7.39
N THR A 311 3.55 -15.14 6.35
CA THR A 311 3.23 -16.23 5.41
C THR A 311 3.42 -17.61 6.04
N HIS A 312 4.35 -17.73 6.99
CA HIS A 312 4.70 -19.00 7.62
C HIS A 312 4.00 -19.24 8.97
N GLY A 313 3.27 -18.25 9.48
CA GLY A 313 2.64 -18.33 10.80
C GLY A 313 3.61 -18.17 11.96
N GLY A 314 4.72 -17.47 11.75
CA GLY A 314 5.79 -17.22 12.71
C GLY A 314 7.03 -18.12 12.50
N PRO A 315 8.03 -18.05 13.37
CA PRO A 315 8.05 -17.18 14.55
C PRO A 315 8.15 -15.69 14.16
N PHE A 316 7.45 -14.84 14.90
CA PHE A 316 7.50 -13.40 14.68
C PHE A 316 8.63 -12.77 15.52
N THR A 317 9.34 -11.83 14.92
CA THR A 317 10.24 -10.90 15.62
C THR A 317 9.41 -9.76 16.21
N ASP A 318 10.03 -8.90 17.02
CA ASP A 318 9.34 -7.70 17.47
C ASP A 318 9.12 -6.75 16.28
N SER A 319 7.88 -6.34 16.07
CA SER A 319 7.59 -5.22 15.18
C SER A 319 8.09 -3.94 15.86
N ASP A 320 8.73 -3.04 15.09
CA ASP A 320 9.30 -1.79 15.59
C ASP A 320 8.81 -0.54 14.82
N GLY A 321 7.75 -0.68 14.02
CA GLY A 321 7.13 0.43 13.30
C GLY A 321 6.40 1.40 14.24
N LEU A 322 6.92 2.62 14.40
CA LEU A 322 6.35 3.65 15.26
C LEU A 322 5.76 4.78 14.42
N LEU A 323 4.49 5.12 14.67
CA LEU A 323 3.88 6.30 14.10
C LEU A 323 4.47 7.55 14.74
N GLY A 324 4.89 8.50 13.92
CA GLY A 324 5.42 9.76 14.39
C GLY A 324 5.43 10.84 13.33
N ARG A 325 5.85 12.01 13.75
CA ARG A 325 5.97 13.19 12.91
C ARG A 325 7.44 13.48 12.63
N ALA A 326 7.83 13.45 11.36
CA ALA A 326 9.14 13.87 10.90
C ALA A 326 9.11 15.32 10.42
N ARG A 327 10.20 16.05 10.62
CA ARG A 327 10.42 17.41 10.10
C ARG A 327 11.70 17.46 9.28
N VAL A 328 11.59 17.97 8.06
CA VAL A 328 12.68 18.12 7.11
C VAL A 328 13.01 19.60 6.95
N ASP A 329 14.16 20.02 7.47
CA ASP A 329 14.74 21.34 7.24
C ASP A 329 15.75 21.25 6.08
N THR A 330 15.34 21.70 4.91
CA THR A 330 16.17 21.65 3.68
C THR A 330 17.37 22.59 3.74
N LYS A 331 17.29 23.70 4.50
CA LYS A 331 18.37 24.66 4.66
C LYS A 331 19.47 24.12 5.58
N LYS A 332 19.07 23.52 6.71
CA LYS A 332 20.00 22.88 7.64
C LYS A 332 20.38 21.46 7.23
N LYS A 333 19.72 20.91 6.20
CA LYS A 333 19.91 19.53 5.74
C LYS A 333 19.74 18.52 6.89
N LYS A 334 18.63 18.62 7.59
CA LYS A 334 18.32 17.82 8.78
C LYS A 334 16.92 17.21 8.66
N LEU A 335 16.79 15.97 9.14
CA LEU A 335 15.51 15.33 9.44
C LEU A 335 15.49 15.01 10.93
N SER A 336 14.42 15.40 11.61
CA SER A 336 14.12 14.97 12.97
C SER A 336 12.84 14.14 12.95
N PHE A 337 12.68 13.22 13.91
CA PHE A 337 11.51 12.38 14.06
C PHE A 337 11.11 12.33 15.53
N GLU A 338 9.84 12.52 15.80
CA GLU A 338 9.22 12.39 17.11
C GLU A 338 8.10 11.38 17.04
N ALA A 339 8.20 10.29 17.79
CA ALA A 339 7.14 9.30 17.86
C ALA A 339 5.95 9.88 18.64
N VAL A 340 4.76 9.81 18.04
CA VAL A 340 3.50 10.20 18.68
C VAL A 340 2.93 9.04 19.49
N ARG A 341 3.34 7.82 19.14
CA ARG A 341 2.89 6.57 19.77
C ARG A 341 4.08 5.72 20.16
N ASP A 342 3.96 5.02 21.28
CA ASP A 342 4.91 4.03 21.81
C ASP A 342 4.53 2.59 21.41
N LYS A 343 3.40 2.41 20.73
CA LYS A 343 2.93 1.14 20.19
C LYS A 343 3.26 1.01 18.72
N THR A 344 3.45 -0.22 18.28
CA THR A 344 3.79 -0.53 16.90
C THR A 344 2.54 -0.75 16.05
N GLY A 345 2.62 -0.41 14.79
CA GLY A 345 1.49 -0.55 13.86
C GLY A 345 1.85 -0.14 12.45
N GLU A 346 0.83 -0.07 11.58
CA GLU A 346 0.99 0.24 10.16
C GLU A 346 -0.26 0.86 9.54
N PHE A 347 -0.16 1.16 8.24
CA PHE A 347 -1.22 1.70 7.39
C PHE A 347 -1.78 3.05 7.86
N PRO A 348 -0.91 4.08 8.01
CA PRO A 348 -1.36 5.42 8.37
C PRO A 348 -2.14 6.06 7.22
N ARG A 349 -3.33 6.61 7.52
CA ARG A 349 -4.20 7.27 6.53
C ARG A 349 -4.74 8.57 7.10
N VAL A 350 -4.94 9.54 6.22
CA VAL A 350 -5.61 10.82 6.51
C VAL A 350 -6.89 10.97 5.70
N ALA A 351 -7.69 11.96 6.04
CA ALA A 351 -8.85 12.33 5.23
C ALA A 351 -8.40 12.85 3.85
N PRO A 352 -9.12 12.53 2.75
CA PRO A 352 -8.77 13.01 1.41
C PRO A 352 -8.72 14.55 1.28
N SER A 353 -9.44 15.27 2.13
CA SER A 353 -9.50 16.74 2.16
C SER A 353 -8.21 17.41 2.61
N VAL A 354 -7.35 16.67 3.33
CA VAL A 354 -6.08 17.17 3.88
C VAL A 354 -4.84 16.50 3.27
N ASP A 355 -5.01 15.72 2.21
CA ASP A 355 -3.89 15.10 1.50
C ASP A 355 -2.98 16.20 0.90
N ALA A 356 -1.69 16.18 1.22
CA ALA A 356 -0.67 17.20 0.94
C ALA A 356 -0.87 18.54 1.67
N ARG A 357 -1.69 18.58 2.74
CA ARG A 357 -1.97 19.76 3.59
C ARG A 357 -1.80 19.40 5.05
N GLU A 358 -1.73 20.44 5.91
CA GLU A 358 -1.70 20.23 7.36
C GLU A 358 -2.90 19.38 7.79
N ASN A 359 -2.61 18.29 8.50
CA ASN A 359 -3.60 17.41 9.10
C ASN A 359 -3.44 17.35 10.61
N ARG A 360 -4.55 17.12 11.27
CA ARG A 360 -4.61 16.86 12.70
C ARG A 360 -4.84 15.39 13.01
N VAL A 361 -5.58 14.67 12.17
CA VAL A 361 -5.99 13.28 12.44
C VAL A 361 -5.29 12.32 11.51
N VAL A 362 -4.77 11.24 12.10
CA VAL A 362 -4.30 10.06 11.37
C VAL A 362 -5.06 8.84 11.88
N TYR A 363 -5.56 8.03 10.96
CA TYR A 363 -6.10 6.70 11.23
C TYR A 363 -5.03 5.66 10.89
N TRP A 364 -4.84 4.64 11.74
CA TRP A 364 -3.90 3.57 11.48
C TRP A 364 -4.30 2.28 12.18
N THR A 365 -3.62 1.17 11.87
CA THR A 365 -3.76 -0.08 12.62
C THR A 365 -2.61 -0.23 13.59
N GLU A 366 -2.89 -0.71 14.80
CA GLU A 366 -1.93 -0.79 15.89
C GLU A 366 -1.98 -2.19 16.53
N HIS A 367 -0.86 -2.69 17.00
CA HIS A 367 -0.83 -3.81 17.91
C HIS A 367 -1.26 -3.34 19.30
N TYR A 368 -2.29 -3.97 19.88
CA TYR A 368 -2.78 -3.59 21.22
C TYR A 368 -1.65 -3.54 22.25
N ASP A 369 -0.74 -4.50 22.18
CA ASP A 369 0.50 -4.54 22.98
C ASP A 369 1.60 -5.31 22.22
N ALA A 370 2.81 -5.35 22.79
CA ALA A 370 3.95 -6.03 22.18
C ALA A 370 3.74 -7.54 21.98
N SER A 371 2.89 -8.19 22.78
CA SER A 371 2.61 -9.62 22.64
C SER A 371 1.82 -9.90 21.36
N VAL A 372 0.93 -8.99 20.95
CA VAL A 372 0.19 -9.06 19.69
C VAL A 372 1.15 -8.93 18.50
N GLY A 373 2.09 -7.98 18.54
CA GLY A 373 3.10 -7.81 17.49
C GLY A 373 3.99 -9.04 17.29
N ARG A 374 4.19 -9.84 18.35
CA ARG A 374 4.91 -11.14 18.30
C ARG A 374 4.03 -12.31 17.86
N SER A 375 2.73 -12.13 17.73
CA SER A 375 1.79 -13.21 17.41
C SER A 375 1.10 -13.05 16.05
N GLY A 376 1.21 -11.88 15.41
CA GLY A 376 0.59 -11.66 14.12
C GLY A 376 0.32 -10.19 13.78
N PRO A 377 -0.65 -9.95 12.90
CA PRO A 377 -0.98 -8.61 12.44
C PRO A 377 -1.61 -7.74 13.54
N PRO A 378 -1.68 -6.42 13.33
CA PRO A 378 -2.41 -5.50 14.20
C PRO A 378 -3.86 -5.95 14.46
N ASP A 379 -4.35 -5.68 15.67
CA ASP A 379 -5.70 -6.04 16.13
C ASP A 379 -6.55 -4.82 16.52
N THR A 380 -6.03 -3.61 16.38
CA THR A 380 -6.66 -2.38 16.87
C THR A 380 -6.70 -1.32 15.78
N LEU A 381 -7.86 -0.72 15.56
CA LEU A 381 -8.01 0.51 14.76
C LEU A 381 -7.88 1.72 15.69
N VAL A 382 -7.09 2.69 15.28
CA VAL A 382 -6.81 3.88 16.11
C VAL A 382 -6.96 5.15 15.29
N ARG A 383 -7.61 6.13 15.87
CA ARG A 383 -7.62 7.53 15.46
C ARG A 383 -6.68 8.30 16.40
N VAL A 384 -5.70 8.96 15.83
CA VAL A 384 -4.69 9.74 16.58
C VAL A 384 -4.81 11.21 16.24
N ASP A 385 -4.87 12.08 17.26
CA ASP A 385 -4.65 13.50 17.11
C ASP A 385 -3.12 13.76 17.13
N MET A 386 -2.56 14.07 15.98
CA MET A 386 -1.12 14.22 15.77
C MET A 386 -0.51 15.43 16.50
N ARG A 387 -1.32 16.33 17.01
CA ARG A 387 -0.85 17.50 17.77
C ARG A 387 -0.79 17.23 19.27
N THR A 388 -1.74 16.47 19.81
CA THR A 388 -1.87 16.23 21.24
C THR A 388 -1.49 14.82 21.66
N GLY A 389 -1.37 13.87 20.70
CA GLY A 389 -1.23 12.45 20.97
C GLY A 389 -2.50 11.77 21.52
N ALA A 390 -3.61 12.55 21.63
CA ALA A 390 -4.88 11.98 22.07
C ALA A 390 -5.39 10.94 21.06
N ARG A 391 -6.00 9.89 21.58
CA ARG A 391 -6.46 8.76 20.78
C ARG A 391 -7.90 8.37 21.07
N ASP A 392 -8.54 7.80 20.05
CA ASP A 392 -9.76 7.02 20.16
C ASP A 392 -9.54 5.70 19.42
N GLU A 393 -9.87 4.57 20.04
CA GLU A 393 -9.46 3.27 19.54
C GLU A 393 -10.55 2.22 19.66
N HIS A 394 -10.57 1.30 18.68
CA HIS A 394 -11.37 0.10 18.71
C HIS A 394 -10.46 -1.14 18.63
N ARG A 395 -10.33 -1.87 19.71
CA ARG A 395 -9.70 -3.17 19.71
C ARG A 395 -10.68 -4.22 19.18
N CYS A 396 -10.30 -4.89 18.11
CA CYS A 396 -11.09 -6.00 17.58
C CYS A 396 -11.16 -7.16 18.58
N PRO A 397 -12.24 -7.95 18.60
CA PRO A 397 -12.30 -9.20 19.36
C PRO A 397 -11.13 -10.12 19.04
N PRO A 398 -10.69 -10.98 20.00
CA PRO A 398 -9.61 -11.93 19.75
C PRO A 398 -9.86 -12.78 18.51
N GLY A 399 -8.84 -12.85 17.63
CA GLY A 399 -8.93 -13.58 16.36
C GLY A 399 -9.46 -12.77 15.19
N GLN A 400 -9.86 -11.52 15.40
CA GLN A 400 -10.22 -10.59 14.34
C GLN A 400 -9.07 -9.63 14.05
N PHE A 401 -8.77 -9.46 12.76
CA PHE A 401 -7.64 -8.66 12.26
C PHE A 401 -8.13 -7.66 11.24
N PRO A 402 -8.11 -6.35 11.57
CA PRO A 402 -8.48 -5.31 10.63
C PRO A 402 -7.35 -5.08 9.62
N SER A 403 -7.71 -4.82 8.37
CA SER A 403 -6.82 -4.23 7.37
C SER A 403 -6.80 -2.70 7.51
N GLU A 404 -6.02 -2.01 6.67
CA GLU A 404 -6.07 -0.55 6.56
C GLU A 404 -7.51 -0.02 6.58
N ALA A 405 -7.75 1.00 7.37
CA ALA A 405 -9.04 1.67 7.42
C ALA A 405 -9.06 2.90 6.49
N VAL A 406 -10.12 3.05 5.73
CA VAL A 406 -10.28 4.13 4.74
C VAL A 406 -11.47 4.99 5.11
N LEU A 407 -11.26 6.32 5.14
CA LEU A 407 -12.34 7.26 5.41
C LEU A 407 -13.26 7.39 4.19
N ALA A 408 -14.56 7.20 4.41
CA ALA A 408 -15.65 7.60 3.54
C ALA A 408 -16.17 8.95 4.04
N PRO A 409 -15.74 10.08 3.48
CA PRO A 409 -16.03 11.40 4.02
C PRO A 409 -17.49 11.79 3.82
N ARG A 410 -18.09 12.45 4.83
CA ARG A 410 -19.39 13.11 4.77
C ARG A 410 -19.26 14.59 4.45
N SER A 411 -18.17 15.20 4.89
CA SER A 411 -17.80 16.59 4.60
C SER A 411 -16.29 16.74 4.43
N ASP A 412 -15.79 17.96 4.25
CA ASP A 412 -14.35 18.25 4.15
C ASP A 412 -13.62 18.25 5.51
N ARG A 413 -14.31 18.00 6.63
CA ARG A 413 -13.67 17.88 7.94
C ARG A 413 -12.97 16.52 8.06
N GLU A 414 -11.79 16.49 8.66
CA GLU A 414 -10.91 15.32 8.75
C GLU A 414 -11.52 14.09 9.46
N ASP A 415 -12.46 14.33 10.38
CA ASP A 415 -13.07 13.29 11.21
C ASP A 415 -14.59 13.18 11.01
N ASP A 416 -15.13 13.81 9.95
CA ASP A 416 -16.54 13.76 9.64
C ASP A 416 -16.83 12.78 8.51
N GLY A 417 -17.24 11.58 8.89
CA GLY A 417 -17.54 10.51 7.96
C GLY A 417 -17.56 9.14 8.63
N TRP A 418 -17.36 8.14 7.81
CA TRP A 418 -17.31 6.75 8.25
C TRP A 418 -15.93 6.16 7.94
N LEU A 419 -15.37 5.46 8.92
CA LEU A 419 -14.16 4.68 8.69
C LEU A 419 -14.57 3.26 8.31
N VAL A 420 -14.08 2.76 7.18
CA VAL A 420 -14.41 1.43 6.68
C VAL A 420 -13.14 0.58 6.60
N SER A 421 -13.16 -0.61 7.21
CA SER A 421 -12.05 -1.57 7.19
C SER A 421 -12.54 -2.95 6.82
N LEU A 422 -11.74 -3.69 6.06
CA LEU A 422 -11.93 -5.13 5.86
C LEU A 422 -11.31 -5.87 7.04
N VAL A 423 -12.11 -6.68 7.72
CA VAL A 423 -11.73 -7.45 8.91
C VAL A 423 -11.80 -8.93 8.58
N TYR A 424 -10.74 -9.68 8.86
CA TYR A 424 -10.76 -11.13 8.83
C TYR A 424 -11.02 -11.69 10.22
N ASP A 425 -11.99 -12.60 10.37
CA ASP A 425 -12.29 -13.32 11.58
C ASP A 425 -11.82 -14.77 11.48
N SER A 426 -10.80 -15.12 12.25
CA SER A 426 -10.22 -16.46 12.26
C SER A 426 -11.09 -17.51 12.99
N SER A 427 -12.07 -17.08 13.79
CA SER A 427 -12.96 -17.99 14.52
C SER A 427 -14.06 -18.56 13.62
N THR A 428 -14.52 -17.77 12.66
CA THR A 428 -15.55 -18.16 11.67
C THR A 428 -14.98 -18.43 10.30
N ASP A 429 -13.69 -18.08 10.08
CA ASP A 429 -13.03 -18.13 8.79
C ASP A 429 -13.75 -17.30 7.72
N GLU A 430 -14.24 -16.14 8.10
CA GLU A 430 -15.02 -15.25 7.28
C GLU A 430 -14.46 -13.83 7.35
N SER A 431 -14.59 -13.07 6.26
CA SER A 431 -14.23 -11.65 6.22
C SER A 431 -15.47 -10.78 6.11
N HIS A 432 -15.41 -9.61 6.71
CA HIS A 432 -16.48 -8.61 6.65
C HIS A 432 -15.92 -7.20 6.55
N PHE A 433 -16.68 -6.30 5.94
CA PHE A 433 -16.42 -4.87 6.01
C PHE A 433 -17.10 -4.30 7.25
N ALA A 434 -16.30 -3.71 8.14
CA ALA A 434 -16.77 -3.02 9.33
C ALA A 434 -16.84 -1.52 9.07
N VAL A 435 -17.95 -0.89 9.45
CA VAL A 435 -18.22 0.54 9.31
C VAL A 435 -18.27 1.18 10.68
N PHE A 436 -17.46 2.20 10.90
CA PHE A 436 -17.39 2.94 12.16
C PHE A 436 -17.74 4.43 11.95
N ASP A 437 -18.19 5.11 13.00
CA ASP A 437 -18.14 6.58 13.05
C ASP A 437 -16.67 6.99 13.18
N ALA A 438 -16.17 7.78 12.23
CA ALA A 438 -14.74 8.13 12.16
C ALA A 438 -14.26 8.97 13.37
N ALA A 439 -15.16 9.66 14.05
CA ALA A 439 -14.85 10.45 15.26
C ALA A 439 -15.00 9.66 16.56
N ARG A 440 -15.58 8.43 16.54
CA ARG A 440 -15.94 7.66 17.73
C ARG A 440 -15.72 6.16 17.56
N LEU A 441 -14.46 5.77 17.33
CA LEU A 441 -14.09 4.36 17.12
C LEU A 441 -14.40 3.48 18.36
N ALA A 442 -14.26 4.05 19.57
CA ALA A 442 -14.51 3.34 20.81
C ALA A 442 -15.96 2.84 20.96
N ASP A 443 -16.93 3.46 20.27
CA ASP A 443 -18.32 3.00 20.26
C ASP A 443 -18.50 1.67 19.51
N GLY A 444 -17.47 1.23 18.79
CA GLY A 444 -17.50 0.03 17.96
C GLY A 444 -18.15 0.24 16.59
N PRO A 445 -18.26 -0.84 15.78
CA PRO A 445 -18.79 -0.73 14.42
C PRO A 445 -20.32 -0.53 14.42
N LEU A 446 -20.77 0.41 13.59
CA LEU A 446 -22.19 0.66 13.29
C LEU A 446 -22.81 -0.50 12.50
N ALA A 447 -22.02 -1.09 11.59
CA ALA A 447 -22.43 -2.21 10.77
C ALA A 447 -21.26 -3.13 10.42
N ARG A 448 -21.55 -4.40 10.18
CA ARG A 448 -20.66 -5.40 9.59
C ARG A 448 -21.35 -6.01 8.37
N ALA A 449 -20.71 -5.94 7.21
CA ALA A 449 -21.19 -6.51 5.95
C ALA A 449 -20.32 -7.72 5.59
N TYR A 450 -20.86 -8.92 5.68
CA TYR A 450 -20.14 -10.20 5.58
C TYR A 450 -20.05 -10.69 4.15
N LEU A 451 -18.84 -11.11 3.74
CA LEU A 451 -18.57 -11.61 2.39
C LEU A 451 -18.92 -13.09 2.18
N GLY A 452 -19.33 -13.81 3.24
CA GLY A 452 -19.68 -15.23 3.16
C GLY A 452 -18.50 -16.16 2.91
N GLN A 453 -17.28 -15.64 2.97
CA GLN A 453 -16.03 -16.38 2.79
C GLN A 453 -14.86 -15.63 3.42
N HIS A 454 -13.71 -16.29 3.57
CA HIS A 454 -12.49 -15.57 3.86
C HIS A 454 -12.03 -14.77 2.63
N VAL A 455 -11.54 -13.58 2.86
CA VAL A 455 -10.71 -12.81 1.95
C VAL A 455 -9.37 -12.61 2.63
N PRO A 456 -8.24 -12.91 1.97
CA PRO A 456 -6.93 -12.75 2.59
C PRO A 456 -6.70 -11.31 3.05
N LEU A 457 -5.88 -11.14 4.09
CA LEU A 457 -5.47 -9.80 4.55
C LEU A 457 -4.98 -8.97 3.38
N SER A 458 -5.69 -7.89 3.11
CA SER A 458 -5.41 -6.95 2.02
C SER A 458 -4.42 -5.88 2.47
N PHE A 459 -3.86 -5.15 1.50
CA PHE A 459 -2.96 -4.03 1.77
C PHE A 459 -3.73 -2.71 1.79
N HIS A 460 -3.93 -2.10 0.63
CA HIS A 460 -4.51 -0.76 0.53
C HIS A 460 -5.84 -0.74 -0.22
N GLY A 461 -6.50 0.39 -0.15
CA GLY A 461 -7.75 0.58 -0.84
C GLY A 461 -8.09 2.03 -1.12
N ALA A 462 -9.15 2.21 -1.90
CA ALA A 462 -9.68 3.51 -2.29
C ALA A 462 -11.19 3.57 -2.08
N TRP A 463 -11.65 4.65 -1.45
CA TRP A 463 -13.05 5.00 -1.41
C TRP A 463 -13.43 5.83 -2.64
N VAL A 464 -14.49 5.43 -3.31
CA VAL A 464 -15.07 6.18 -4.45
C VAL A 464 -16.51 6.53 -4.07
N PRO A 465 -16.83 7.81 -3.86
CA PRO A 465 -18.19 8.23 -3.57
C PRO A 465 -19.15 7.85 -4.73
N ALA A 466 -20.42 7.60 -4.42
CA ALA A 466 -21.44 7.47 -5.45
C ALA A 466 -21.56 8.77 -6.24
N SER A 467 -21.75 8.64 -7.55
CA SER A 467 -22.08 9.80 -8.39
C SER A 467 -23.40 10.42 -7.89
N ARG A 468 -23.40 11.71 -7.66
CA ARG A 468 -24.59 12.46 -7.26
C ARG A 468 -25.57 12.58 -8.42
#